data_2ffbdf029819090829ba65a798310091
#
_entry.id   2ffbdf029819090829ba65a798310091
#
_cell.length_a   1.000
_cell.length_b   1.000
_cell.length_c   1.000
_cell.angle_alpha   90.00
_cell.angle_beta   90.00
_cell.angle_gamma   90.00
#
_symmetry.space_group_name_H-M   'P 1'
#
loop_
_entity.id
_entity.type
_entity.pdbx_description
1 polymer ?
#
loop_
_entity_poly.entity_id
_entity_poly.type
_entity_poly.pdbx_seq_one_letter_code
_entity_poly.pdbx_strand_id
1 'polypeptide(L)'
;DNRHYEKVGSEVKDITDDLPFEIPDNWVWTRFSQIASFELGKTPDRHTDKFWNNGIYPWFAISDLQERSTVFSTKEKISATALKEKFAGKLVPQGTLLMSFKLTVGRTSILGVDAVHNEAIISVFPIIPDKDATRNFLFNLLPLIVEYVETTDAIKGATLNSSKLSSMLVPFPPLTEQIRIVAEIEKFEPLIAEYDKLEQQATKLDEEIYDKLKKSILQYAIQGKLVPQDPNDEPASVLLEHIRAEKKAKLGKK
;
A
#
# COMPACT_ATOMS: atom_id res chain seq x y z
N ASP A 1 9.93 27.16 -26.90
CA ASP A 1 10.96 26.88 -25.90
C ASP A 1 10.30 26.08 -24.76
N ASN A 2 10.54 24.77 -24.71
CA ASN A 2 9.96 23.87 -23.67
C ASN A 2 10.70 24.00 -22.32
N ARG A 3 11.06 25.21 -21.93
CA ARG A 3 11.76 25.43 -20.67
C ARG A 3 10.80 25.92 -19.58
N HIS A 4 11.01 25.40 -18.39
CA HIS A 4 10.25 25.77 -17.20
C HIS A 4 11.10 26.66 -16.28
N TYR A 5 10.51 27.78 -15.86
CA TYR A 5 11.20 28.74 -15.02
C TYR A 5 10.44 28.97 -13.73
N GLU A 6 11.16 28.92 -12.61
CA GLU A 6 10.64 29.32 -11.30
C GLU A 6 11.05 30.76 -11.01
N LYS A 7 10.10 31.61 -10.64
CA LYS A 7 10.36 32.99 -10.21
C LYS A 7 10.11 33.15 -8.72
N VAL A 8 11.18 33.47 -7.96
CA VAL A 8 11.11 33.77 -6.55
C VAL A 8 11.60 35.19 -6.30
N GLY A 9 10.66 36.10 -6.02
CA GLY A 9 10.97 37.54 -5.91
C GLY A 9 11.44 38.10 -7.25
N SER A 10 12.70 38.57 -7.32
CA SER A 10 13.35 39.06 -8.54
C SER A 10 14.20 38.01 -9.26
N GLU A 11 14.44 36.87 -8.64
CA GLU A 11 15.26 35.81 -9.22
C GLU A 11 14.42 34.88 -10.08
N VAL A 12 14.95 34.52 -11.25
CA VAL A 12 14.37 33.54 -12.18
C VAL A 12 15.36 32.40 -12.36
N LYS A 13 14.96 31.21 -12.00
CA LYS A 13 15.75 29.98 -12.12
C LYS A 13 15.12 29.08 -13.19
N ASP A 14 15.95 28.55 -14.10
CA ASP A 14 15.56 27.44 -14.97
C ASP A 14 15.49 26.15 -14.12
N ILE A 15 14.33 25.50 -14.12
CA ILE A 15 14.06 24.26 -13.37
C ILE A 15 13.76 23.08 -14.30
N THR A 16 13.98 23.23 -15.59
CA THR A 16 13.64 22.22 -16.59
C THR A 16 14.28 20.86 -16.29
N ASP A 17 15.55 20.88 -15.90
CA ASP A 17 16.32 19.66 -15.59
C ASP A 17 15.92 19.05 -14.21
N ASP A 18 15.22 19.80 -13.36
CA ASP A 18 14.73 19.36 -12.06
C ASP A 18 13.36 18.65 -12.16
N LEU A 19 12.72 18.66 -13.34
CA LEU A 19 11.37 18.14 -13.53
C LEU A 19 11.36 16.66 -13.90
N PRO A 20 10.45 15.86 -13.31
CA PRO A 20 10.39 14.41 -13.56
C PRO A 20 9.87 14.04 -14.95
N PHE A 21 8.97 14.84 -15.50
CA PHE A 21 8.29 14.59 -16.78
C PHE A 21 7.66 15.88 -17.31
N GLU A 22 7.28 15.87 -18.57
CA GLU A 22 6.51 16.96 -19.18
C GLU A 22 5.05 16.94 -18.71
N ILE A 23 4.46 18.13 -18.55
CA ILE A 23 3.06 18.32 -18.20
C ILE A 23 2.31 19.03 -19.34
N PRO A 24 0.97 18.89 -19.43
CA PRO A 24 0.15 19.62 -20.40
C PRO A 24 0.31 21.15 -20.26
N ASP A 25 0.16 21.89 -21.37
CA ASP A 25 0.35 23.34 -21.43
C ASP A 25 -0.52 24.14 -20.44
N ASN A 26 -1.66 23.59 -20.02
CA ASN A 26 -2.57 24.19 -19.07
C ASN A 26 -2.30 23.80 -17.62
N TRP A 27 -1.24 23.01 -17.36
CA TRP A 27 -0.78 22.68 -16.01
C TRP A 27 0.41 23.55 -15.61
N VAL A 28 0.70 23.59 -14.32
CA VAL A 28 1.88 24.31 -13.81
C VAL A 28 2.63 23.42 -12.82
N TRP A 29 3.96 23.52 -12.84
CA TRP A 29 4.77 23.02 -11.74
C TRP A 29 4.75 24.05 -10.61
N THR A 30 4.46 23.61 -9.40
CA THR A 30 4.44 24.49 -8.22
C THR A 30 5.09 23.81 -7.04
N ARG A 31 5.50 24.60 -6.04
CA ARG A 31 6.01 24.03 -4.78
C ARG A 31 4.84 23.55 -3.92
N PHE A 32 5.03 22.42 -3.24
CA PHE A 32 3.98 21.87 -2.36
C PHE A 32 3.46 22.91 -1.34
N SER A 33 4.38 23.70 -0.76
CA SER A 33 4.01 24.76 0.18
C SER A 33 3.14 25.88 -0.39
N GLN A 34 3.02 26.01 -1.70
CA GLN A 34 2.15 27.01 -2.35
C GLN A 34 0.69 26.54 -2.44
N ILE A 35 0.45 25.24 -2.40
CA ILE A 35 -0.89 24.65 -2.59
C ILE A 35 -1.43 23.99 -1.33
N ALA A 36 -0.57 23.67 -0.37
CA ALA A 36 -0.96 23.04 0.90
C ALA A 36 -0.04 23.48 2.04
N SER A 37 -0.60 23.60 3.23
CA SER A 37 0.14 23.60 4.48
C SER A 37 0.14 22.19 5.06
N PHE A 38 1.08 21.92 5.98
CA PHE A 38 1.12 20.65 6.67
C PHE A 38 1.57 20.80 8.12
N GLU A 39 1.11 19.90 8.96
CA GLU A 39 1.47 19.83 10.38
C GLU A 39 2.04 18.46 10.72
N LEU A 40 3.11 18.47 11.52
CA LEU A 40 3.73 17.26 12.05
C LEU A 40 2.99 16.77 13.30
N GLY A 41 2.80 15.46 13.37
CA GLY A 41 2.33 14.83 14.60
C GLY A 41 3.38 14.81 15.71
N LYS A 42 3.01 14.19 16.82
CA LYS A 42 3.88 14.05 18.00
C LYS A 42 3.66 12.69 18.66
N THR A 43 4.72 12.16 19.25
CA THR A 43 4.63 10.99 20.11
C THR A 43 4.77 11.47 21.58
N PRO A 44 3.73 11.34 22.40
CA PRO A 44 3.86 11.51 23.84
C PRO A 44 4.89 10.52 24.41
N ASP A 45 5.61 10.92 25.47
CA ASP A 45 6.58 10.04 26.11
C ASP A 45 5.93 8.70 26.47
N ARG A 46 6.52 7.62 25.96
CA ARG A 46 6.02 6.24 26.13
C ARG A 46 6.07 5.72 27.55
N HIS A 47 6.98 6.25 28.36
CA HIS A 47 7.17 5.87 29.76
C HIS A 47 6.29 6.67 30.72
N THR A 48 5.47 7.58 30.22
CA THR A 48 4.61 8.44 31.02
C THR A 48 3.17 7.90 30.98
N ASP A 49 2.80 7.07 31.95
CA ASP A 49 1.50 6.38 32.05
C ASP A 49 0.30 7.33 31.92
N LYS A 50 0.37 8.56 32.46
CA LYS A 50 -0.72 9.55 32.36
C LYS A 50 -1.08 9.92 30.90
N PHE A 51 -0.21 9.67 29.94
CA PHE A 51 -0.47 9.97 28.53
C PHE A 51 -1.19 8.86 27.79
N TRP A 52 -1.03 7.61 28.24
CA TRP A 52 -1.53 6.42 27.55
C TRP A 52 -2.67 5.73 28.29
N ASN A 53 -2.65 5.74 29.62
CA ASN A 53 -3.69 5.11 30.44
C ASN A 53 -5.02 5.84 30.28
N ASN A 54 -6.12 5.08 30.15
CA ASN A 54 -7.47 5.59 29.88
C ASN A 54 -7.55 6.45 28.61
N GLY A 55 -6.83 6.05 27.56
CA GLY A 55 -6.84 6.72 26.25
C GLY A 55 -8.22 6.69 25.61
N ILE A 56 -8.69 7.87 25.21
CA ILE A 56 -9.98 8.06 24.52
C ILE A 56 -9.83 8.64 23.12
N TYR A 57 -8.73 9.37 22.86
CA TYR A 57 -8.47 10.00 21.58
C TYR A 57 -7.60 9.12 20.69
N PRO A 58 -8.03 8.80 19.46
CA PRO A 58 -7.24 8.00 18.53
C PRO A 58 -5.87 8.63 18.25
N TRP A 59 -4.81 7.83 18.32
CA TRP A 59 -3.44 8.25 17.99
C TRP A 59 -2.87 7.31 16.93
N PHE A 60 -2.71 7.82 15.72
CA PHE A 60 -2.27 7.04 14.56
C PHE A 60 -0.75 6.96 14.47
N ALA A 61 -0.23 5.75 14.34
CA ALA A 61 1.12 5.46 13.93
C ALA A 61 1.15 5.11 12.43
N ILE A 62 2.34 5.05 11.81
CA ILE A 62 2.48 4.66 10.38
C ILE A 62 1.85 3.29 10.11
N SER A 63 1.95 2.36 11.07
CA SER A 63 1.37 1.01 10.93
C SER A 63 -0.15 1.00 10.85
N ASP A 64 -0.83 2.07 11.26
CA ASP A 64 -2.28 2.20 11.20
C ASP A 64 -2.76 2.82 9.89
N LEU A 65 -1.85 3.46 9.14
CA LEU A 65 -2.16 3.99 7.82
C LEU A 65 -2.30 2.84 6.82
N GLN A 66 -3.40 2.84 6.10
CA GLN A 66 -3.66 1.95 4.99
C GLN A 66 -3.51 2.75 3.70
N GLU A 67 -2.72 2.23 2.78
CA GLU A 67 -2.46 2.93 1.52
C GLU A 67 -3.76 3.17 0.76
N ARG A 68 -3.93 4.41 0.29
CA ARG A 68 -5.08 4.88 -0.50
C ARG A 68 -6.44 4.52 0.11
N SER A 69 -6.59 4.70 1.42
CA SER A 69 -7.86 4.39 2.08
C SER A 69 -8.23 5.42 3.15
N THR A 70 -9.49 5.38 3.58
CA THR A 70 -9.95 6.11 4.75
C THR A 70 -9.77 5.26 6.00
N VAL A 71 -9.08 5.79 7.02
CA VAL A 71 -8.77 5.07 8.26
C VAL A 71 -9.67 5.54 9.40
N PHE A 72 -10.38 4.62 10.04
CA PHE A 72 -11.37 4.91 11.08
C PHE A 72 -10.93 4.48 12.48
N SER A 73 -9.91 3.67 12.59
CA SER A 73 -9.46 3.11 13.88
C SER A 73 -7.95 2.97 13.93
N THR A 74 -7.42 3.00 15.13
CA THR A 74 -6.01 2.81 15.44
C THR A 74 -5.85 1.86 16.62
N LYS A 75 -4.69 1.26 16.75
CA LYS A 75 -4.34 0.36 17.86
C LYS A 75 -4.23 1.10 19.19
N GLU A 76 -3.82 2.35 19.17
CA GLU A 76 -3.49 3.11 20.37
C GLU A 76 -4.34 4.39 20.49
N LYS A 77 -4.59 4.76 21.73
CA LYS A 77 -5.30 6.00 22.07
C LYS A 77 -4.52 6.75 23.13
N ILE A 78 -4.60 8.07 23.12
CA ILE A 78 -4.02 8.93 24.13
C ILE A 78 -5.09 9.47 25.09
N SER A 79 -4.65 9.83 26.29
CA SER A 79 -5.51 10.43 27.31
C SER A 79 -5.82 11.90 27.02
N ALA A 80 -6.82 12.45 27.71
CA ALA A 80 -7.13 13.88 27.68
C ALA A 80 -5.94 14.74 28.17
N THR A 81 -5.15 14.24 29.11
CA THR A 81 -3.92 14.89 29.57
C THR A 81 -2.88 14.99 28.45
N ALA A 82 -2.65 13.90 27.70
CA ALA A 82 -1.75 13.91 26.57
C ALA A 82 -2.22 14.87 25.46
N LEU A 83 -3.51 14.86 25.13
CA LEU A 83 -4.08 15.79 24.15
C LEU A 83 -3.81 17.24 24.55
N LYS A 84 -4.09 17.59 25.82
CA LYS A 84 -3.88 18.96 26.33
C LYS A 84 -2.43 19.37 26.34
N GLU A 85 -1.52 18.51 26.90
CA GLU A 85 -0.11 18.86 27.10
C GLU A 85 0.74 18.78 25.84
N LYS A 86 0.44 17.83 24.93
CA LYS A 86 1.29 17.55 23.76
C LYS A 86 0.72 18.13 22.45
N PHE A 87 -0.61 18.23 22.35
CA PHE A 87 -1.30 18.64 21.13
C PHE A 87 -2.09 19.95 21.33
N ALA A 88 -1.84 20.69 22.42
CA ALA A 88 -2.54 21.94 22.77
C ALA A 88 -4.08 21.80 22.76
N GLY A 89 -4.59 20.61 23.08
CA GLY A 89 -6.02 20.31 23.09
C GLY A 89 -6.66 20.19 21.72
N LYS A 90 -5.87 20.14 20.63
CA LYS A 90 -6.38 20.10 19.25
C LYS A 90 -6.29 18.71 18.65
N LEU A 91 -7.37 18.28 18.02
CA LEU A 91 -7.41 17.11 17.15
C LEU A 91 -7.26 17.56 15.69
N VAL A 92 -6.71 16.70 14.88
CA VAL A 92 -6.77 16.80 13.43
C VAL A 92 -8.17 16.34 13.01
N PRO A 93 -8.94 17.14 12.27
CA PRO A 93 -10.32 16.79 11.95
C PRO A 93 -10.42 15.64 10.97
N GLN A 94 -11.51 14.88 11.06
CA GLN A 94 -11.88 13.91 10.04
C GLN A 94 -11.88 14.54 8.64
N GLY A 95 -11.62 13.74 7.61
CA GLY A 95 -11.48 14.22 6.24
C GLY A 95 -10.10 14.79 5.92
N THR A 96 -9.18 14.91 6.89
CA THR A 96 -7.82 15.38 6.64
C THR A 96 -6.99 14.31 5.95
N LEU A 97 -6.23 14.73 4.93
CA LEU A 97 -5.22 13.89 4.28
C LEU A 97 -4.02 13.72 5.19
N LEU A 98 -3.65 12.49 5.47
CA LEU A 98 -2.41 12.09 6.14
C LEU A 98 -1.41 11.54 5.14
N MET A 99 -0.13 11.82 5.35
CA MET A 99 0.96 11.21 4.60
C MET A 99 2.11 10.84 5.54
N SER A 100 2.63 9.63 5.41
CA SER A 100 3.88 9.27 6.07
C SER A 100 5.07 9.89 5.34
N PHE A 101 6.03 10.47 6.08
CA PHE A 101 7.21 11.10 5.49
C PHE A 101 8.54 10.64 6.13
N LYS A 102 8.46 9.62 6.99
CA LYS A 102 9.60 8.87 7.54
C LYS A 102 9.32 7.38 7.44
N LEU A 103 10.34 6.57 7.33
CA LEU A 103 10.31 5.10 7.23
C LEU A 103 9.62 4.62 5.94
N THR A 104 8.31 4.46 5.93
CA THR A 104 7.53 4.14 4.72
C THR A 104 7.02 5.45 4.13
N VAL A 105 7.85 6.14 3.37
CA VAL A 105 7.54 7.47 2.84
C VAL A 105 6.46 7.41 1.76
N GLY A 106 5.59 8.43 1.69
CA GLY A 106 4.59 8.58 0.64
C GLY A 106 3.28 7.81 0.84
N ARG A 107 3.12 7.00 1.91
CA ARG A 107 1.83 6.36 2.17
C ARG A 107 0.80 7.40 2.56
N THR A 108 -0.30 7.48 1.80
CA THR A 108 -1.40 8.40 2.04
C THR A 108 -2.63 7.70 2.59
N SER A 109 -3.35 8.37 3.50
CA SER A 109 -4.64 7.94 4.03
C SER A 109 -5.50 9.18 4.33
N ILE A 110 -6.82 9.03 4.36
CA ILE A 110 -7.74 10.07 4.83
C ILE A 110 -8.24 9.69 6.23
N LEU A 111 -8.26 10.65 7.16
CA LEU A 111 -8.84 10.42 8.47
C LEU A 111 -10.36 10.28 8.39
N GLY A 112 -10.89 9.17 8.86
CA GLY A 112 -12.33 8.93 9.00
C GLY A 112 -12.91 9.37 10.35
N VAL A 113 -12.05 9.79 11.29
CA VAL A 113 -12.39 10.25 12.64
C VAL A 113 -11.45 11.37 13.07
N ASP A 114 -11.89 12.21 14.00
CA ASP A 114 -10.98 13.19 14.62
C ASP A 114 -9.90 12.47 15.43
N ALA A 115 -8.64 12.80 15.18
CA ALA A 115 -7.51 12.06 15.75
C ALA A 115 -6.26 12.93 15.93
N VAL A 116 -5.22 12.34 16.48
CA VAL A 116 -3.85 12.83 16.40
C VAL A 116 -2.95 11.73 15.84
N HIS A 117 -1.71 12.06 15.49
CA HIS A 117 -0.78 11.10 14.91
C HIS A 117 0.66 11.34 15.37
N ASN A 118 1.55 10.39 15.10
CA ASN A 118 2.95 10.46 15.46
C ASN A 118 3.73 11.44 14.57
N GLU A 119 4.99 11.71 14.96
CA GLU A 119 5.90 12.63 14.27
C GLU A 119 6.43 12.11 12.92
N ALA A 120 6.09 10.90 12.53
CA ALA A 120 6.45 10.35 11.22
C ALA A 120 5.33 10.49 10.17
N ILE A 121 4.22 11.09 10.57
CA ILE A 121 3.06 11.41 9.73
C ILE A 121 2.87 12.92 9.73
N ILE A 122 2.46 13.45 8.59
CA ILE A 122 1.97 14.83 8.43
C ILE A 122 0.48 14.84 8.14
N SER A 123 -0.21 15.85 8.65
CA SER A 123 -1.54 16.27 8.19
C SER A 123 -1.38 17.29 7.09
N VAL A 124 -2.06 17.12 5.98
CA VAL A 124 -1.99 18.00 4.79
C VAL A 124 -3.29 18.79 4.66
N PHE A 125 -3.18 20.10 4.56
CA PHE A 125 -4.29 21.03 4.47
C PHE A 125 -4.18 21.85 3.18
N PRO A 126 -4.95 21.53 2.12
CA PRO A 126 -5.00 22.35 0.92
C PRO A 126 -5.43 23.80 1.24
N ILE A 127 -4.77 24.79 0.59
CA ILE A 127 -4.99 26.23 0.84
C ILE A 127 -6.11 26.77 -0.04
N ILE A 128 -6.44 26.11 -1.14
CA ILE A 128 -7.39 26.58 -2.15
C ILE A 128 -8.86 26.45 -1.73
N PRO A 129 -9.79 27.15 -2.43
CA PRO A 129 -11.22 27.18 -2.06
C PRO A 129 -11.89 25.82 -2.04
N ASP A 130 -11.68 24.97 -3.05
CA ASP A 130 -12.19 23.60 -3.07
C ASP A 130 -11.16 22.63 -2.49
N LYS A 131 -11.14 22.59 -1.16
CA LYS A 131 -10.18 21.77 -0.41
C LYS A 131 -10.32 20.30 -0.67
N ASP A 132 -11.55 19.80 -0.89
CA ASP A 132 -11.80 18.37 -1.06
C ASP A 132 -11.32 17.86 -2.41
N ALA A 133 -11.53 18.63 -3.49
CA ALA A 133 -11.03 18.26 -4.80
C ALA A 133 -9.50 18.16 -4.82
N THR A 134 -8.82 19.19 -4.30
CA THR A 134 -7.34 19.17 -4.24
C THR A 134 -6.83 18.14 -3.22
N ARG A 135 -7.51 17.93 -2.09
CA ARG A 135 -7.17 16.85 -1.16
C ARG A 135 -7.19 15.50 -1.86
N ASN A 136 -8.25 15.18 -2.59
CA ASN A 136 -8.40 13.92 -3.29
C ASN A 136 -7.38 13.77 -4.43
N PHE A 137 -7.08 14.86 -5.13
CA PHE A 137 -6.01 14.88 -6.13
C PHE A 137 -4.65 14.59 -5.48
N LEU A 138 -4.28 15.29 -4.41
CA LEU A 138 -3.04 15.08 -3.67
C LEU A 138 -2.96 13.69 -3.03
N PHE A 139 -4.07 13.13 -2.57
CA PHE A 139 -4.16 11.78 -2.03
C PHE A 139 -3.64 10.72 -3.02
N ASN A 140 -3.95 10.88 -4.30
CA ASN A 140 -3.49 9.99 -5.36
C ASN A 140 -2.09 10.34 -5.87
N LEU A 141 -1.74 11.62 -5.91
CA LEU A 141 -0.52 12.11 -6.53
C LEU A 141 0.72 12.01 -5.63
N LEU A 142 0.59 12.34 -4.33
CA LEU A 142 1.73 12.46 -3.43
C LEU A 142 2.58 11.19 -3.34
N PRO A 143 2.03 9.96 -3.30
CA PRO A 143 2.84 8.76 -3.30
C PRO A 143 3.82 8.68 -4.47
N LEU A 144 3.36 9.03 -5.68
CA LEU A 144 4.15 8.97 -6.91
C LEU A 144 5.25 10.04 -6.93
N ILE A 145 4.92 11.27 -6.51
CA ILE A 145 5.90 12.37 -6.48
C ILE A 145 6.99 12.12 -5.44
N VAL A 146 6.61 11.59 -4.29
CA VAL A 146 7.57 11.26 -3.22
C VAL A 146 8.51 10.14 -3.67
N GLU A 147 8.00 9.09 -4.28
CA GLU A 147 8.80 8.00 -4.86
C GLU A 147 9.80 8.54 -5.89
N TYR A 148 9.36 9.45 -6.75
CA TYR A 148 10.25 10.09 -7.70
C TYR A 148 11.36 10.90 -7.03
N VAL A 149 11.05 11.71 -6.03
CA VAL A 149 12.03 12.50 -5.27
C VAL A 149 13.05 11.59 -4.56
N GLU A 150 12.62 10.46 -4.00
CA GLU A 150 13.52 9.49 -3.35
C GLU A 150 14.44 8.78 -4.34
N THR A 151 13.97 8.53 -5.56
CA THR A 151 14.76 7.82 -6.59
C THR A 151 15.77 8.73 -7.28
N THR A 152 15.45 10.00 -7.45
CA THR A 152 16.32 11.00 -8.15
C THR A 152 17.34 11.65 -7.23
N ASP A 153 17.06 11.82 -5.95
CA ASP A 153 18.07 12.23 -4.97
C ASP A 153 19.10 11.10 -4.84
N ALA A 154 20.22 11.20 -5.54
CA ALA A 154 21.32 10.23 -5.62
C ALA A 154 22.00 9.92 -4.26
N ILE A 155 21.44 10.38 -3.16
CA ILE A 155 21.84 10.09 -1.79
C ILE A 155 20.81 9.11 -1.22
N LYS A 156 20.97 7.82 -1.51
CA LYS A 156 20.26 6.74 -0.83
C LYS A 156 20.35 6.94 0.70
N GLY A 157 19.21 7.22 1.34
CA GLY A 157 19.11 7.40 2.79
C GLY A 157 18.84 8.83 3.26
N ALA A 158 18.66 9.80 2.38
CA ALA A 158 18.23 11.14 2.77
C ALA A 158 16.75 11.11 3.16
N THR A 159 16.45 11.12 4.44
CA THR A 159 15.09 11.25 4.99
C THR A 159 14.42 12.50 4.43
N LEU A 160 13.20 12.37 3.93
CA LEU A 160 12.36 13.51 3.60
C LEU A 160 12.21 14.36 4.88
N ASN A 161 12.52 15.63 4.80
CA ASN A 161 12.36 16.58 5.91
C ASN A 161 11.38 17.69 5.54
N SER A 162 10.97 18.49 6.51
CA SER A 162 9.96 19.55 6.29
C SER A 162 10.38 20.55 5.21
N SER A 163 11.68 20.88 5.09
CA SER A 163 12.17 21.79 4.06
C SER A 163 12.08 21.18 2.67
N LYS A 164 12.53 19.93 2.49
CA LYS A 164 12.41 19.19 1.23
C LYS A 164 10.96 19.01 0.83
N LEU A 165 10.09 18.67 1.78
CA LEU A 165 8.66 18.55 1.54
C LEU A 165 8.05 19.87 1.06
N SER A 166 8.36 21.00 1.74
CA SER A 166 7.88 22.32 1.34
C SER A 166 8.31 22.73 -0.07
N SER A 167 9.55 22.38 -0.44
CA SER A 167 10.15 22.71 -1.74
C SER A 167 9.87 21.69 -2.84
N MET A 168 9.20 20.58 -2.53
CA MET A 168 8.87 19.54 -3.48
C MET A 168 8.03 20.08 -4.63
N LEU A 169 8.44 19.81 -5.87
CA LEU A 169 7.69 20.20 -7.06
C LEU A 169 6.51 19.25 -7.27
N VAL A 170 5.35 19.84 -7.51
CA VAL A 170 4.08 19.15 -7.70
C VAL A 170 3.46 19.62 -9.01
N PRO A 171 3.08 18.72 -9.93
CA PRO A 171 2.33 19.10 -11.12
C PRO A 171 0.90 19.44 -10.71
N PHE A 172 0.43 20.62 -11.10
CA PHE A 172 -0.83 21.15 -10.61
C PHE A 172 -1.78 21.52 -11.76
N PRO A 173 -2.79 20.68 -12.03
CA PRO A 173 -3.82 20.94 -13.05
C PRO A 173 -4.87 21.93 -12.58
N PRO A 174 -5.65 22.52 -13.52
CA PRO A 174 -6.85 23.27 -13.19
C PRO A 174 -7.82 22.46 -12.33
N LEU A 175 -8.55 23.11 -11.42
CA LEU A 175 -9.40 22.45 -10.43
C LEU A 175 -10.40 21.47 -11.05
N THR A 176 -11.06 21.85 -12.14
CA THR A 176 -12.00 20.99 -12.86
C THR A 176 -11.34 19.73 -13.44
N GLU A 177 -10.07 19.82 -13.75
CA GLU A 177 -9.29 18.69 -14.24
C GLU A 177 -8.84 17.76 -13.10
N GLN A 178 -8.48 18.32 -11.94
CA GLN A 178 -8.24 17.53 -10.72
C GLN A 178 -9.45 16.64 -10.41
N ILE A 179 -10.67 17.20 -10.45
CA ILE A 179 -11.92 16.46 -10.21
C ILE A 179 -12.08 15.33 -11.24
N ARG A 180 -11.85 15.62 -12.54
CA ARG A 180 -11.97 14.60 -13.59
C ARG A 180 -10.94 13.48 -13.44
N ILE A 181 -9.70 13.82 -13.11
CA ILE A 181 -8.63 12.85 -12.87
C ILE A 181 -9.00 11.90 -11.73
N VAL A 182 -9.43 12.46 -10.60
CA VAL A 182 -9.84 11.66 -9.43
C VAL A 182 -11.02 10.75 -9.79
N ALA A 183 -12.06 11.29 -10.42
CA ALA A 183 -13.22 10.51 -10.83
C ALA A 183 -12.87 9.38 -11.82
N GLU A 184 -11.87 9.58 -12.67
CA GLU A 184 -11.40 8.54 -13.57
C GLU A 184 -10.61 7.45 -12.84
N ILE A 185 -9.73 7.82 -11.90
CA ILE A 185 -9.00 6.87 -11.03
C ILE A 185 -10.00 6.00 -10.26
N GLU A 186 -11.02 6.59 -9.63
CA GLU A 186 -12.05 5.87 -8.87
C GLU A 186 -12.81 4.83 -9.69
N LYS A 187 -12.95 5.02 -11.01
CA LYS A 187 -13.56 3.99 -11.89
C LYS A 187 -12.67 2.78 -12.11
N PHE A 188 -11.35 2.96 -12.08
CA PHE A 188 -10.40 1.86 -12.27
C PHE A 188 -10.15 1.06 -10.99
N GLU A 189 -10.34 1.63 -9.80
CA GLU A 189 -10.09 0.94 -8.53
C GLU A 189 -10.81 -0.43 -8.42
N PRO A 190 -12.12 -0.55 -8.71
CA PRO A 190 -12.79 -1.85 -8.63
C PRO A 190 -12.28 -2.86 -9.68
N LEU A 191 -11.83 -2.39 -10.85
CA LEU A 191 -11.25 -3.25 -11.88
C LEU A 191 -9.87 -3.77 -11.46
N ILE A 192 -9.06 -2.93 -10.82
CA ILE A 192 -7.76 -3.32 -10.26
C ILE A 192 -7.96 -4.36 -9.16
N ALA A 193 -8.92 -4.14 -8.25
CA ALA A 193 -9.23 -5.09 -7.18
C ALA A 193 -9.74 -6.45 -7.72
N GLU A 194 -10.51 -6.44 -8.78
CA GLU A 194 -10.95 -7.67 -9.46
C GLU A 194 -9.77 -8.39 -10.13
N TYR A 195 -8.89 -7.63 -10.80
CA TYR A 195 -7.68 -8.19 -11.41
C TYR A 195 -6.78 -8.86 -10.37
N ASP A 196 -6.49 -8.19 -9.26
CA ASP A 196 -5.68 -8.74 -8.17
C ASP A 196 -6.27 -10.04 -7.62
N LYS A 197 -7.59 -10.10 -7.46
CA LYS A 197 -8.29 -11.31 -7.03
C LYS A 197 -8.13 -12.46 -8.02
N LEU A 198 -8.25 -12.18 -9.31
CA LEU A 198 -8.11 -13.20 -10.37
C LEU A 198 -6.67 -13.68 -10.47
N GLU A 199 -5.70 -12.77 -10.34
CA GLU A 199 -4.28 -13.09 -10.35
C GLU A 199 -3.88 -14.00 -9.16
N GLN A 200 -4.37 -13.68 -7.96
CA GLN A 200 -4.16 -14.52 -6.78
C GLN A 200 -4.78 -15.92 -6.95
N GLN A 201 -5.95 -16.03 -7.59
CA GLN A 201 -6.59 -17.32 -7.90
C GLN A 201 -5.77 -18.12 -8.92
N ALA A 202 -5.25 -17.46 -9.94
CA ALA A 202 -4.40 -18.11 -10.95
C ALA A 202 -3.11 -18.62 -10.33
N THR A 203 -2.41 -17.81 -9.55
CA THR A 203 -1.17 -18.19 -8.83
C THR A 203 -1.41 -19.39 -7.92
N LYS A 204 -2.49 -19.38 -7.14
CA LYS A 204 -2.85 -20.51 -6.28
C LYS A 204 -3.15 -21.78 -7.09
N LEU A 205 -3.81 -21.65 -8.24
CA LEU A 205 -4.07 -22.79 -9.12
C LEU A 205 -2.76 -23.37 -9.65
N ASP A 206 -1.82 -22.53 -10.07
CA ASP A 206 -0.52 -22.95 -10.59
C ASP A 206 0.32 -23.66 -9.50
N GLU A 207 0.29 -23.19 -8.27
CA GLU A 207 0.93 -23.86 -7.14
C GLU A 207 0.33 -25.25 -6.85
N GLU A 208 -0.98 -25.40 -6.98
CA GLU A 208 -1.68 -26.65 -6.65
C GLU A 208 -1.76 -27.65 -7.82
N ILE A 209 -1.52 -27.20 -9.07
CA ILE A 209 -1.79 -28.04 -10.27
C ILE A 209 -0.96 -29.32 -10.28
N TYR A 210 0.29 -29.25 -9.86
CA TYR A 210 1.20 -30.39 -9.85
C TYR A 210 0.74 -31.48 -8.89
N ASP A 211 0.33 -31.12 -7.70
CA ASP A 211 -0.19 -32.06 -6.70
C ASP A 211 -1.55 -32.64 -7.09
N LYS A 212 -2.42 -31.83 -7.67
CA LYS A 212 -3.73 -32.27 -8.18
C LYS A 212 -3.58 -33.24 -9.34
N LEU A 213 -2.65 -32.95 -10.26
CA LEU A 213 -2.35 -33.84 -11.39
C LEU A 213 -1.80 -35.17 -10.91
N LYS A 214 -0.81 -35.17 -10.00
CA LYS A 214 -0.26 -36.37 -9.41
C LYS A 214 -1.31 -37.24 -8.72
N LYS A 215 -2.19 -36.61 -7.92
CA LYS A 215 -3.31 -37.32 -7.26
C LYS A 215 -4.26 -37.91 -8.28
N SER A 216 -4.60 -37.18 -9.35
CA SER A 216 -5.48 -37.66 -10.41
C SER A 216 -4.90 -38.84 -11.14
N ILE A 217 -3.60 -38.78 -11.52
CA ILE A 217 -2.88 -39.92 -12.16
C ILE A 217 -2.90 -41.16 -11.26
N LEU A 218 -2.59 -41.01 -9.98
CA LEU A 218 -2.62 -42.10 -9.01
C LEU A 218 -4.03 -42.70 -8.87
N GLN A 219 -5.06 -41.84 -8.86
CA GLN A 219 -6.45 -42.29 -8.81
C GLN A 219 -6.84 -43.12 -10.04
N TYR A 220 -6.44 -42.68 -11.24
CA TYR A 220 -6.63 -43.48 -12.47
C TYR A 220 -5.87 -44.78 -12.42
N ALA A 221 -4.64 -44.77 -11.88
CA ALA A 221 -3.82 -45.98 -11.75
C ALA A 221 -4.49 -47.02 -10.84
N ILE A 222 -4.94 -46.65 -9.65
CA ILE A 222 -5.56 -47.58 -8.70
C ILE A 222 -6.94 -48.08 -9.16
N GLN A 223 -7.60 -47.37 -10.07
CA GLN A 223 -8.85 -47.80 -10.70
C GLN A 223 -8.62 -48.71 -11.93
N GLY A 224 -7.38 -48.98 -12.28
CA GLY A 224 -7.05 -49.77 -13.47
C GLY A 224 -7.33 -49.07 -14.79
N LYS A 225 -7.46 -47.74 -14.78
CA LYS A 225 -7.82 -46.91 -15.96
C LYS A 225 -6.62 -46.23 -16.61
N LEU A 226 -5.43 -46.28 -15.98
CA LEU A 226 -4.25 -45.58 -16.46
C LEU A 226 -3.62 -46.28 -17.67
N VAL A 227 -3.66 -47.59 -17.69
CA VAL A 227 -3.16 -48.43 -18.81
C VAL A 227 -4.25 -49.35 -19.30
N PRO A 228 -4.28 -49.67 -20.61
CA PRO A 228 -5.17 -50.69 -21.13
C PRO A 228 -4.96 -52.01 -20.43
N GLN A 229 -6.04 -52.76 -20.16
CA GLN A 229 -5.96 -54.10 -19.62
C GLN A 229 -5.62 -55.08 -20.77
N ASP A 230 -4.61 -55.91 -20.59
CA ASP A 230 -4.25 -56.96 -21.53
C ASP A 230 -4.99 -58.29 -21.14
N PRO A 231 -5.83 -58.82 -22.02
CA PRO A 231 -6.55 -60.05 -21.74
C PRO A 231 -5.61 -61.30 -21.65
N ASN A 232 -4.36 -61.16 -22.06
CA ASN A 232 -3.38 -62.25 -21.97
C ASN A 232 -2.59 -62.20 -20.65
N ASP A 233 -2.76 -61.19 -19.85
CA ASP A 233 -2.12 -61.07 -18.53
C ASP A 233 -2.63 -62.19 -17.60
N GLU A 234 -1.69 -62.76 -16.80
CA GLU A 234 -2.05 -63.73 -15.78
C GLU A 234 -2.95 -63.06 -14.71
N PRO A 235 -4.08 -63.70 -14.36
CA PRO A 235 -4.97 -63.15 -13.34
C PRO A 235 -4.26 -62.98 -11.99
N ALA A 236 -4.53 -61.83 -11.33
CA ALA A 236 -3.89 -61.52 -10.02
C ALA A 236 -4.17 -62.59 -8.93
N SER A 237 -5.21 -63.38 -9.06
CA SER A 237 -5.46 -64.54 -8.19
C SER A 237 -4.35 -65.57 -8.21
N VAL A 238 -3.77 -65.87 -9.39
CA VAL A 238 -2.67 -66.82 -9.56
C VAL A 238 -1.38 -66.23 -8.91
N LEU A 239 -1.10 -64.96 -9.11
CA LEU A 239 0.02 -64.29 -8.41
C LEU A 239 -0.13 -64.37 -6.89
N LEU A 240 -1.34 -64.22 -6.36
CA LEU A 240 -1.61 -64.36 -4.92
C LEU A 240 -1.40 -65.76 -4.40
N GLU A 241 -1.67 -66.81 -5.21
CA GLU A 241 -1.37 -68.22 -4.86
C GLU A 241 0.12 -68.46 -4.81
N HIS A 242 0.89 -67.97 -5.78
CA HIS A 242 2.36 -68.05 -5.76
C HIS A 242 2.94 -67.33 -4.51
N ILE A 243 2.47 -66.14 -4.17
CA ILE A 243 2.91 -65.44 -2.97
C ILE A 243 2.60 -66.22 -1.69
N ARG A 244 1.41 -66.85 -1.62
CA ARG A 244 1.02 -67.70 -0.47
C ARG A 244 1.91 -68.94 -0.33
N ALA A 245 2.23 -69.58 -1.46
CA ALA A 245 3.12 -70.75 -1.50
C ALA A 245 4.55 -70.40 -1.04
N GLU A 246 5.12 -69.33 -1.56
CA GLU A 246 6.44 -68.83 -1.13
C GLU A 246 6.48 -68.49 0.36
N LYS A 247 5.44 -67.77 0.85
CA LYS A 247 5.37 -67.39 2.26
C LYS A 247 5.30 -68.59 3.16
N LYS A 248 4.57 -69.65 2.76
CA LYS A 248 4.47 -70.90 3.47
C LYS A 248 5.82 -71.69 3.47
N ALA A 249 6.56 -71.72 2.35
CA ALA A 249 7.88 -72.32 2.22
C ALA A 249 8.94 -71.61 3.08
N LYS A 250 8.85 -70.26 3.21
CA LYS A 250 9.77 -69.48 4.08
C LYS A 250 9.48 -69.66 5.57
N LEU A 251 8.21 -69.81 5.96
CA LEU A 251 7.81 -70.05 7.35
C LEU A 251 8.01 -71.49 7.83
N GLY A 252 8.02 -72.44 6.91
CA GLY A 252 8.28 -73.85 7.26
C GLY A 252 9.77 -74.23 7.37
N LYS A 253 10.70 -73.28 7.22
CA LYS A 253 12.14 -73.41 7.34
C LYS A 253 12.70 -72.81 8.65
N LYS A 254 11.84 -72.50 9.63
CA LYS A 254 12.22 -72.06 10.97
C LYS A 254 11.95 -73.13 12.00
#